data_2d7e1266744dd79e62fa9c088a49ef3c
#
_entry.id   2d7e1266744dd79e62fa9c088a49ef3c
#
_cell.length_a   1.000
_cell.length_b   1.000
_cell.length_c   1.000
_cell.angle_alpha   90.00
_cell.angle_beta   90.00
_cell.angle_gamma   90.00
#
_symmetry.space_group_name_H-M   'P 1'
#
loop_
_entity.id
_entity.type
_entity.pdbx_description
1 polymer ?
#
loop_
_entity_poly.entity_id
_entity_poly.type
_entity_poly.pdbx_seq_one_letter_code
_entity_poly.pdbx_strand_id
1 'polypeptide(L)'
;MFRWTKIDVSFICSQFFCYFAEVFDIGAIMQKNLVIVESPAKAKTIEKFLGSDYKVMSSFGHIRDLKKKGTGVDIENNFAPDYEVPEDKKSLVAELKKLSKAAETVWLASDEDREGE
;
A
#
# COMPACT_ATOMS: atom_id res chain seq x y z
N MET A 1 18.99 7.43 -2.80
CA MET A 1 18.80 7.36 -1.32
C MET A 1 17.33 7.02 -1.08
N PHE A 2 17.00 6.00 -0.30
CA PHE A 2 15.61 5.63 -0.06
C PHE A 2 15.00 6.52 1.02
N ARG A 3 13.85 7.10 0.74
CA ARG A 3 13.08 7.80 1.77
C ARG A 3 12.16 6.81 2.48
N TRP A 4 12.37 6.62 3.78
CA TRP A 4 11.54 5.78 4.62
C TRP A 4 10.52 6.65 5.37
N THR A 5 9.24 6.42 5.12
CA THR A 5 8.18 7.10 5.85
C THR A 5 7.40 6.08 6.68
N LYS A 6 7.43 6.25 7.99
CA LYS A 6 6.65 5.44 8.93
C LYS A 6 5.22 6.00 8.98
N ILE A 7 4.24 5.17 8.65
CA ILE A 7 2.82 5.49 8.83
C ILE A 7 2.31 4.69 10.02
N ASP A 8 1.83 5.38 11.05
CA ASP A 8 1.23 4.74 12.22
C ASP A 8 -0.18 4.26 11.87
N VAL A 9 -0.40 2.95 11.93
CA VAL A 9 -1.65 2.31 11.53
C VAL A 9 -2.81 2.70 12.47
N SER A 10 -2.52 3.23 13.65
CA SER A 10 -3.53 3.69 14.61
C SER A 10 -4.41 4.82 14.08
N PHE A 11 -3.90 5.61 13.11
CA PHE A 11 -4.65 6.72 12.54
C PHE A 11 -5.68 6.31 11.46
N ILE A 12 -5.49 5.14 10.84
CA ILE A 12 -6.39 4.62 9.80
C ILE A 12 -7.58 3.85 10.41
N CYS A 13 -7.48 3.46 11.69
CA CYS A 13 -8.45 2.58 12.34
C CYS A 13 -9.65 3.30 12.99
N SER A 14 -9.68 4.64 13.02
CA SER A 14 -10.72 5.36 13.81
C SER A 14 -12.06 5.58 13.12
N GLN A 15 -12.23 5.18 11.84
CA GLN A 15 -13.51 5.39 11.12
C GLN A 15 -14.26 4.13 10.65
N PHE A 16 -13.73 2.91 10.88
CA PHE A 16 -14.42 1.67 10.47
C PHE A 16 -14.33 0.55 11.52
N PHE A 17 -14.55 0.86 12.79
CA PHE A 17 -14.73 -0.18 13.79
C PHE A 17 -16.21 -0.32 14.12
N CYS A 18 -16.90 -1.17 13.40
CA CYS A 18 -18.02 -2.01 13.82
C CYS A 18 -18.51 -2.83 12.63
N TYR A 19 -18.11 -4.05 12.52
CA TYR A 19 -18.88 -5.23 12.16
C TYR A 19 -17.96 -6.37 11.73
N PHE A 20 -18.13 -7.50 12.38
CA PHE A 20 -17.66 -8.83 12.03
C PHE A 20 -16.34 -9.31 12.65
N ALA A 21 -16.43 -9.66 13.91
CA ALA A 21 -15.60 -10.70 14.52
C ALA A 21 -16.22 -12.06 14.17
N GLU A 22 -15.77 -12.72 13.13
CA GLU A 22 -15.95 -14.17 12.97
C GLU A 22 -14.64 -14.81 12.57
N VAL A 23 -14.14 -15.54 13.53
CA VAL A 23 -13.29 -16.71 13.53
C VAL A 23 -13.05 -17.31 12.15
N PHE A 24 -11.88 -17.05 11.59
CA PHE A 24 -11.21 -18.01 10.74
C PHE A 24 -9.74 -18.07 11.16
N ASP A 25 -9.41 -19.24 11.69
CA ASP A 25 -8.09 -19.69 12.07
C ASP A 25 -7.10 -19.49 10.92
N ILE A 26 -6.44 -18.35 10.91
CA ILE A 26 -5.26 -18.16 10.10
C ILE A 26 -4.13 -18.05 11.10
N GLY A 27 -3.38 -19.13 11.23
CA GLY A 27 -2.01 -19.10 11.72
C GLY A 27 -1.18 -18.17 10.84
N ALA A 28 -1.64 -16.94 10.71
CA ALA A 28 -0.93 -15.89 10.04
C ALA A 28 0.21 -15.51 10.98
N ILE A 29 1.40 -15.84 10.56
CA ILE A 29 2.63 -15.24 11.01
C ILE A 29 2.33 -13.75 11.12
N MET A 30 2.14 -13.26 12.34
CA MET A 30 1.94 -11.83 12.61
C MET A 30 3.27 -11.14 12.31
N GLN A 31 3.42 -10.73 11.06
CA GLN A 31 4.60 -9.99 10.65
C GLN A 31 4.46 -8.58 11.19
N LYS A 32 5.39 -8.21 12.08
CA LYS A 32 5.35 -6.91 12.76
C LYS A 32 5.44 -5.75 11.79
N ASN A 33 6.17 -5.93 10.68
CA ASN A 33 6.48 -4.86 9.76
C ASN A 33 6.14 -5.23 8.30
N LEU A 34 5.37 -4.39 7.64
CA LEU A 34 5.14 -4.46 6.20
C LEU A 34 5.93 -3.35 5.52
N VAL A 35 6.76 -3.72 4.56
CA VAL A 35 7.51 -2.77 3.71
C VAL A 35 6.92 -2.78 2.31
N ILE A 36 6.53 -1.63 1.81
CA ILE A 36 5.99 -1.48 0.45
C ILE A 36 7.01 -0.72 -0.39
N VAL A 37 7.39 -1.34 -1.51
CA VAL A 37 8.33 -0.78 -2.49
C VAL A 37 7.69 -0.75 -3.88
N GLU A 38 8.25 0.00 -4.80
CA GLU A 38 7.69 0.14 -6.15
C GLU A 38 7.98 -1.07 -7.04
N SER A 39 9.22 -1.58 -6.97
CA SER A 39 9.72 -2.61 -7.88
C SER A 39 9.82 -3.99 -7.22
N PRO A 40 9.40 -5.07 -7.90
CA PRO A 40 9.54 -6.43 -7.38
C PRO A 40 11.00 -6.87 -7.24
N ALA A 41 11.90 -6.32 -8.06
CA ALA A 41 13.34 -6.59 -7.93
C ALA A 41 13.91 -6.01 -6.64
N LYS A 42 13.51 -4.77 -6.28
CA LYS A 42 13.87 -4.14 -5.01
C LYS A 42 13.28 -4.90 -3.83
N ALA A 43 12.02 -5.37 -3.93
CA ALA A 43 11.37 -6.15 -2.88
C ALA A 43 12.22 -7.38 -2.50
N LYS A 44 12.61 -8.18 -3.48
CA LYS A 44 13.44 -9.39 -3.27
C LYS A 44 14.79 -9.10 -2.64
N THR A 45 15.40 -7.97 -3.00
CA THR A 45 16.70 -7.57 -2.47
C THR A 45 16.59 -7.10 -1.03
N ILE A 46 15.62 -6.24 -0.75
CA ILE A 46 15.38 -5.67 0.58
C ILE A 46 14.94 -6.75 1.58
N GLU A 47 14.06 -7.66 1.16
CA GLU A 47 13.59 -8.77 2.01
C GLU A 47 14.76 -9.63 2.55
N LYS A 48 15.80 -9.85 1.73
CA LYS A 48 17.01 -10.58 2.14
C LYS A 48 17.81 -9.89 3.24
N PHE A 49 17.75 -8.55 3.30
CA PHE A 49 18.50 -7.78 4.29
C PHE A 49 17.73 -7.53 5.59
N LEU A 50 16.40 -7.48 5.53
CA LEU A 50 15.58 -7.10 6.70
C LEU A 50 15.26 -8.26 7.64
N GLY A 51 15.36 -9.51 7.17
CA GLY A 51 15.06 -10.69 8.00
C GLY A 51 13.55 -10.99 8.14
N SER A 52 13.24 -11.99 9.01
CA SER A 52 11.91 -12.60 9.12
C SER A 52 10.81 -11.72 9.70
N ASP A 53 11.17 -10.65 10.43
CA ASP A 53 10.21 -9.75 11.07
C ASP A 53 9.56 -8.76 10.08
N TYR A 54 10.05 -8.76 8.84
CA TYR A 54 9.62 -7.86 7.78
C TYR A 54 9.03 -8.64 6.61
N LYS A 55 7.85 -8.22 6.18
CA LYS A 55 7.27 -8.62 4.89
C LYS A 55 7.49 -7.51 3.89
N VAL A 56 8.11 -7.83 2.77
CA VAL A 56 8.33 -6.85 1.70
C VAL A 56 7.40 -7.16 0.54
N MET A 57 6.61 -6.15 0.13
CA MET A 57 5.68 -6.24 -1.00
C MET A 57 5.99 -5.17 -2.03
N SER A 58 5.77 -5.50 -3.29
CA SER A 58 5.88 -4.52 -4.38
C SER A 58 4.51 -4.03 -4.81
N SER A 59 4.40 -2.73 -5.07
CA SER A 59 3.22 -2.12 -5.70
C SER A 59 3.20 -2.30 -7.23
N PHE A 60 4.31 -2.77 -7.82
CA PHE A 60 4.48 -2.86 -9.28
C PHE A 60 4.20 -1.52 -9.98
N GLY A 61 4.78 -0.45 -9.47
CA GLY A 61 4.55 0.91 -9.93
C GLY A 61 3.30 1.55 -9.31
N HIS A 62 2.66 2.45 -10.03
CA HIS A 62 1.49 3.19 -9.54
C HIS A 62 0.28 2.27 -9.30
N ILE A 63 -0.35 2.41 -8.14
CA ILE A 63 -1.59 1.69 -7.78
C ILE A 63 -2.85 2.53 -7.97
N ARG A 64 -2.69 3.82 -8.27
CA ARG A 64 -3.76 4.75 -8.64
C ARG A 64 -3.33 5.51 -9.89
N ASP A 65 -4.28 5.78 -10.75
CA ASP A 65 -4.07 6.54 -11.98
C ASP A 65 -5.26 7.47 -12.21
N LEU A 66 -5.10 8.49 -13.03
CA LEU A 66 -6.21 9.34 -13.42
C LEU A 66 -7.25 8.52 -14.18
N LYS A 67 -8.52 8.81 -13.99
CA LYS A 67 -9.59 8.18 -14.75
C LYS A 67 -9.34 8.30 -16.25
N LYS A 68 -9.40 7.15 -16.92
CA LYS A 68 -9.23 7.07 -18.39
C LYS A 68 -10.43 7.59 -19.17
N LYS A 69 -11.61 7.68 -18.52
CA LYS A 69 -12.82 8.23 -19.14
C LYS A 69 -12.93 9.72 -18.83
N GLY A 70 -12.98 10.54 -19.87
CA GLY A 70 -13.03 11.99 -19.75
C GLY A 70 -11.66 12.65 -19.70
N THR A 71 -11.57 13.81 -19.06
CA THR A 71 -10.33 14.58 -18.91
C THR A 71 -9.44 14.08 -17.76
N GLY A 72 -9.95 13.17 -16.91
CA GLY A 72 -9.28 12.73 -15.70
C GLY A 72 -9.17 13.83 -14.63
N VAL A 73 -9.75 15.00 -14.87
CA VAL A 73 -9.78 16.13 -13.95
C VAL A 73 -11.17 16.76 -13.94
N ASP A 74 -11.58 17.26 -12.79
CA ASP A 74 -12.83 18.00 -12.62
C ASP A 74 -12.58 19.50 -12.92
N ILE A 75 -13.01 19.94 -14.09
CA ILE A 75 -12.79 21.31 -14.58
C ILE A 75 -13.56 22.32 -13.73
N GLU A 76 -14.75 21.96 -13.25
CA GLU A 76 -15.62 22.85 -12.47
C GLU A 76 -15.12 23.01 -11.03
N ASN A 77 -14.38 22.03 -10.53
CA ASN A 77 -13.84 22.00 -9.18
C ASN A 77 -12.32 22.26 -9.16
N ASN A 78 -11.91 23.36 -9.76
CA ASN A 78 -10.52 23.81 -9.76
C ASN A 78 -9.50 22.79 -10.29
N PHE A 79 -9.88 22.03 -11.32
CA PHE A 79 -9.07 20.99 -11.95
C PHE A 79 -8.65 19.86 -10.99
N ALA A 80 -9.47 19.56 -9.99
CA ALA A 80 -9.20 18.50 -9.05
C ALA A 80 -9.00 17.16 -9.79
N PRO A 81 -7.89 16.43 -9.53
CA PRO A 81 -7.62 15.17 -10.21
C PRO A 81 -8.57 14.08 -9.71
N ASP A 82 -9.17 13.34 -10.64
CA ASP A 82 -10.05 12.21 -10.35
C ASP A 82 -9.27 10.90 -10.55
N TYR A 83 -8.90 10.27 -9.44
CA TYR A 83 -8.09 9.06 -9.42
C TYR A 83 -8.94 7.81 -9.30
N GLU A 84 -8.56 6.78 -10.06
CA GLU A 84 -9.12 5.43 -9.93
C GLU A 84 -8.03 4.38 -9.74
N VAL A 85 -8.40 3.23 -9.18
CA VAL A 85 -7.55 2.05 -9.15
C VAL A 85 -7.85 1.24 -10.40
N PRO A 86 -6.88 1.05 -11.31
CA PRO A 86 -7.06 0.21 -12.50
C PRO A 86 -7.49 -1.22 -12.14
N GLU A 87 -8.28 -1.86 -13.02
CA GLU A 87 -8.83 -3.20 -12.77
C GLU A 87 -7.73 -4.25 -12.48
N ASP A 88 -6.63 -4.19 -13.21
CA ASP A 88 -5.46 -5.05 -13.06
C ASP A 88 -4.75 -4.89 -11.70
N LYS A 89 -4.95 -3.76 -11.02
CA LYS A 89 -4.35 -3.47 -9.72
C LYS A 89 -5.29 -3.76 -8.54
N LYS A 90 -6.56 -4.02 -8.77
CA LYS A 90 -7.54 -4.23 -7.68
C LYS A 90 -7.19 -5.39 -6.76
N SER A 91 -6.73 -6.51 -7.31
CA SER A 91 -6.29 -7.67 -6.53
C SER A 91 -5.09 -7.35 -5.65
N LEU A 92 -4.08 -6.68 -6.21
CA LEU A 92 -2.91 -6.24 -5.49
C LEU A 92 -3.26 -5.27 -4.36
N VAL A 93 -4.13 -4.30 -4.63
CA VAL A 93 -4.59 -3.33 -3.61
C VAL A 93 -5.35 -4.03 -2.50
N ALA A 94 -6.17 -5.04 -2.82
CA ALA A 94 -6.88 -5.83 -1.81
C ALA A 94 -5.90 -6.61 -0.91
N GLU A 95 -4.86 -7.20 -1.49
CA GLU A 95 -3.80 -7.91 -0.76
C GLU A 95 -3.00 -6.94 0.14
N LEU A 96 -2.55 -5.81 -0.40
CA LEU A 96 -1.86 -4.78 0.37
C LEU A 96 -2.71 -4.26 1.55
N LYS A 97 -4.01 -4.04 1.33
CA LYS A 97 -4.94 -3.65 2.40
C LYS A 97 -5.08 -4.72 3.48
N LYS A 98 -5.10 -6.00 3.10
CA LYS A 98 -5.16 -7.11 4.06
C LYS A 98 -3.89 -7.17 4.90
N LEU A 99 -2.73 -7.09 4.27
CA LEU A 99 -1.44 -7.14 4.95
C LEU A 99 -1.20 -5.91 5.84
N SER A 100 -1.58 -4.72 5.39
CA SER A 100 -1.43 -3.49 6.17
C SER A 100 -2.29 -3.48 7.44
N LYS A 101 -3.46 -4.13 7.41
CA LYS A 101 -4.29 -4.31 8.62
C LYS A 101 -3.72 -5.31 9.60
N ALA A 102 -2.96 -6.28 9.13
CA ALA A 102 -2.33 -7.30 9.97
C ALA A 102 -0.98 -6.87 10.54
N ALA A 103 -0.32 -5.89 9.93
CA ALA A 103 0.97 -5.37 10.37
C ALA A 103 0.83 -4.33 11.48
N GLU A 104 1.77 -4.31 12.41
CA GLU A 104 1.87 -3.27 13.44
C GLU A 104 2.40 -1.96 12.84
N THR A 105 3.32 -2.06 11.89
CA THR A 105 3.93 -0.90 11.24
C THR A 105 4.00 -1.14 9.73
N VAL A 106 3.61 -0.12 8.97
CA VAL A 106 3.77 -0.09 7.51
C VAL A 106 4.86 0.93 7.14
N TRP A 107 5.83 0.48 6.36
CA TRP A 107 6.93 1.29 5.86
C TRP A 107 6.75 1.51 4.37
N LEU A 108 6.71 2.75 3.93
CA LEU A 108 6.76 3.09 2.52
C LEU A 108 8.21 3.40 2.16
N ALA A 109 8.79 2.56 1.29
CA ALA A 109 10.16 2.71 0.81
C ALA A 109 10.12 3.03 -0.69
N SER A 110 9.72 4.26 -0.99
CA SER A 110 9.72 4.82 -2.34
C SER A 110 11.06 5.49 -2.66
N ASP A 111 11.36 5.60 -3.94
CA ASP A 111 12.51 6.37 -4.41
C ASP A 111 12.23 7.88 -4.32
N GLU A 112 13.29 8.69 -4.25
CA GLU A 112 13.21 10.15 -4.30
C GLU A 112 13.08 10.64 -5.76
N ASP A 113 12.15 10.07 -6.50
CA ASP A 113 11.86 10.48 -7.87
C ASP A 113 10.37 10.81 -8.04
N ARG A 114 10.00 11.23 -9.23
CA ARG A 114 8.61 11.59 -9.56
C ARG A 114 7.62 10.41 -9.39
N GLU A 115 8.09 9.18 -9.43
CA GLU A 115 7.23 7.99 -9.25
C GLU A 115 6.99 7.67 -7.78
N GLY A 116 7.85 8.16 -6.90
CA GLY A 116 7.76 7.95 -5.45
C GLY A 116 6.94 9.00 -4.68
N GLU A 117 6.40 10.01 -5.36
CA GLU A 117 5.54 11.06 -4.77
C GLU A 117 4.10 10.61 -4.52
#